data_ff1a6d57ffc8b9b3b534c267f35b086d
#
_entry.id   ff1a6d57ffc8b9b3b534c267f35b086d
#
_cell.length_a   1.000
_cell.length_b   1.000
_cell.length_c   1.000
_cell.angle_alpha   90.00
_cell.angle_beta   90.00
_cell.angle_gamma   90.00
#
_symmetry.space_group_name_H-M   'P 1'
#
loop_
_entity.id
_entity.type
_entity.pdbx_description
1 polymer ?
#
loop_
_entity_poly.entity_id
_entity_poly.type
_entity_poly.pdbx_seq_one_letter_code
_entity_poly.pdbx_strand_id
1 'polypeptide(L)'
;MTKAAAIYQFWNSFGLTAYEENTVPDDAKFPYITYQLVTDSFDREVAVTASLWYRSESWTAINSKTEEISQTISRGGKIISCDGGAIWMKRGQPFAQNMGDESDKLIKRKYINISIVFITQD
;
A
#
# COMPACT_ATOMS: atom_id res chain seq x y z
N MET A 1 14.11 -11.58 -6.17
CA MET A 1 13.84 -10.92 -4.88
C MET A 1 12.78 -11.68 -4.11
N THR A 2 12.80 -11.59 -2.80
CA THR A 2 11.82 -12.25 -1.95
C THR A 2 10.43 -11.63 -2.12
N LYS A 3 9.39 -12.32 -1.64
CA LYS A 3 8.03 -11.77 -1.61
C LYS A 3 8.00 -10.43 -0.86
N ALA A 4 8.65 -10.38 0.30
CA ALA A 4 8.71 -9.14 1.11
C ALA A 4 9.41 -8.01 0.36
N ALA A 5 10.52 -8.29 -0.31
CA ALA A 5 11.24 -7.28 -1.09
C ALA A 5 10.42 -6.78 -2.27
N ALA A 6 9.70 -7.67 -2.95
CA ALA A 6 8.83 -7.29 -4.07
C ALA A 6 7.69 -6.36 -3.61
N ILE A 7 7.08 -6.68 -2.47
CA ILE A 7 6.02 -5.84 -1.88
C ILE A 7 6.58 -4.48 -1.45
N TYR A 8 7.75 -4.47 -0.82
CA TYR A 8 8.44 -3.23 -0.45
C TYR A 8 8.72 -2.36 -1.68
N GLN A 9 9.24 -2.95 -2.74
CA GLN A 9 9.53 -2.23 -3.98
C GLN A 9 8.26 -1.65 -4.60
N PHE A 10 7.17 -2.40 -4.58
CA PHE A 10 5.88 -1.91 -5.09
C PHE A 10 5.47 -0.63 -4.36
N TRP A 11 5.42 -0.66 -3.03
CA TRP A 11 4.97 0.50 -2.25
C TRP A 11 5.92 1.69 -2.35
N ASN A 12 7.22 1.45 -2.55
CA ASN A 12 8.20 2.54 -2.71
C ASN A 12 8.28 3.09 -4.14
N SER A 13 7.46 2.59 -5.06
CA SER A 13 7.46 3.04 -6.46
C SER A 13 6.62 4.29 -6.72
N PHE A 14 5.94 4.83 -5.71
CA PHE A 14 5.01 5.95 -5.88
C PHE A 14 5.61 7.32 -5.55
N GLY A 15 6.93 7.41 -5.40
CA GLY A 15 7.59 8.67 -5.10
C GLY A 15 7.51 9.09 -3.64
N LEU A 16 6.98 8.26 -2.76
CA LEU A 16 6.94 8.46 -1.32
C LEU A 16 7.73 7.36 -0.64
N THR A 17 8.33 7.66 0.51
CA THR A 17 8.93 6.61 1.33
C THR A 17 7.83 5.73 1.90
N ALA A 18 7.96 4.43 1.75
CA ALA A 18 7.02 3.47 2.31
C ALA A 18 7.71 2.63 3.38
N TYR A 19 7.01 2.44 4.49
CA TYR A 19 7.49 1.65 5.62
C TYR A 19 6.53 0.50 5.87
N GLU A 20 7.07 -0.67 6.24
CA GLU A 20 6.24 -1.71 6.83
C GLU A 20 5.67 -1.17 8.15
N GLU A 21 4.38 -1.39 8.43
CA GLU A 21 3.66 -0.66 9.49
C GLU A 21 4.25 -0.82 10.90
N ASN A 22 5.02 -1.88 11.14
CA ASN A 22 5.64 -2.11 12.45
C ASN A 22 7.05 -1.51 12.57
N THR A 23 7.57 -0.91 11.50
CA THR A 23 8.95 -0.38 11.47
C THR A 23 9.02 1.08 11.08
N VAL A 24 7.97 1.84 11.36
CA VAL A 24 7.92 3.28 11.05
C VAL A 24 8.83 4.01 12.04
N PRO A 25 9.84 4.77 11.56
CA PRO A 25 10.68 5.54 12.48
C PRO A 25 9.90 6.69 13.11
N ASP A 26 10.27 7.07 14.35
CA ASP A 26 9.60 8.15 15.07
C ASP A 26 9.70 9.49 14.34
N ASP A 27 10.75 9.68 13.55
CA ASP A 27 10.99 10.91 12.78
C ASP A 27 10.54 10.82 11.32
N ALA A 28 9.66 9.87 10.99
CA ALA A 28 9.10 9.75 9.63
C ALA A 28 8.48 11.07 9.20
N LYS A 29 8.81 11.51 7.99
CA LYS A 29 8.37 12.81 7.48
C LYS A 29 7.21 12.65 6.51
N PHE A 30 6.17 13.46 6.71
CA PHE A 30 5.04 13.52 5.78
C PHE A 30 5.50 14.05 4.41
N PRO A 31 4.91 13.59 3.30
CA PRO A 31 4.01 12.45 3.24
C PRO A 31 4.76 11.12 3.17
N TYR A 32 4.16 10.06 3.67
CA TYR A 32 4.73 8.72 3.59
C TYR A 32 3.62 7.67 3.52
N ILE A 33 4.03 6.43 3.21
CA ILE A 33 3.13 5.29 3.12
C ILE A 33 3.50 4.31 4.23
N THR A 34 2.49 3.71 4.87
CA THR A 34 2.70 2.52 5.69
C THR A 34 1.92 1.37 5.07
N TYR A 35 2.47 0.15 5.10
CA TYR A 35 1.78 -1.00 4.54
C TYR A 35 1.90 -2.20 5.47
N GLN A 36 0.88 -3.03 5.44
CA GLN A 36 0.85 -4.31 6.13
C GLN A 36 1.60 -5.34 5.29
N LEU A 37 2.59 -6.01 5.88
CA LEU A 37 3.31 -7.06 5.19
C LEU A 37 2.76 -8.41 5.62
N VAL A 38 2.15 -9.11 4.66
CA VAL A 38 1.71 -10.49 4.84
C VAL A 38 2.25 -11.27 3.64
N THR A 39 2.84 -12.41 3.89
CA THR A 39 3.27 -13.32 2.82
C THR A 39 2.61 -14.68 3.02
N ASP A 40 2.31 -15.34 1.92
CA ASP A 40 1.66 -16.63 1.94
C ASP A 40 2.17 -17.45 0.76
N SER A 41 1.65 -18.66 0.61
CA SER A 41 2.07 -19.60 -0.42
C SER A 41 1.07 -19.67 -1.56
N PHE A 42 1.32 -20.54 -2.50
CA PHE A 42 0.61 -20.68 -3.76
C PHE A 42 -0.90 -20.67 -3.60
N ASP A 43 -1.55 -19.89 -4.47
CA ASP A 43 -3.00 -19.81 -4.64
C ASP A 43 -3.74 -19.26 -3.42
N ARG A 44 -3.04 -18.66 -2.47
CA ARG A 44 -3.69 -18.04 -1.32
C ARG A 44 -3.99 -16.59 -1.61
N GLU A 45 -5.23 -16.18 -1.32
CA GLU A 45 -5.65 -14.78 -1.42
C GLU A 45 -5.72 -14.17 -0.03
N VAL A 46 -5.07 -13.02 0.15
CA VAL A 46 -4.98 -12.36 1.44
C VAL A 46 -5.41 -10.90 1.28
N ALA A 47 -6.31 -10.45 2.16
CA ALA A 47 -6.67 -9.04 2.24
C ALA A 47 -5.64 -8.33 3.12
N VAL A 48 -5.03 -7.27 2.60
CA VAL A 48 -4.05 -6.46 3.32
C VAL A 48 -4.41 -4.98 3.20
N THR A 49 -3.82 -4.17 4.06
CA THR A 49 -4.08 -2.75 4.09
C THR A 49 -2.80 -1.95 3.98
N ALA A 50 -2.96 -0.71 3.52
CA ALA A 50 -1.91 0.29 3.54
C ALA A 50 -2.53 1.63 3.91
N SER A 51 -1.71 2.60 4.26
CA SER A 51 -2.18 3.95 4.55
C SER A 51 -1.27 4.98 3.91
N LEU A 52 -1.87 6.02 3.36
CA LEU A 52 -1.17 7.23 2.97
C LEU A 52 -1.30 8.22 4.12
N TRP A 53 -0.20 8.86 4.48
CA TRP A 53 -0.14 9.81 5.58
C TRP A 53 0.36 11.14 5.05
N TYR A 54 -0.52 12.15 5.10
CA TYR A 54 -0.20 13.51 4.67
C TYR A 54 -0.49 14.47 5.81
N ARG A 55 0.25 15.57 5.84
CA ARG A 55 -0.04 16.67 6.73
C ARG A 55 -0.32 17.90 5.87
N SER A 56 -1.60 18.26 5.74
CA SER A 56 -2.06 19.27 4.81
C SER A 56 -3.43 19.79 5.24
N GLU A 57 -3.76 21.00 4.86
CA GLU A 57 -5.11 21.56 5.06
C GLU A 57 -6.13 20.98 4.09
N SER A 58 -5.67 20.37 3.00
CA SER A 58 -6.51 19.90 1.90
C SER A 58 -6.34 18.41 1.69
N TRP A 59 -7.39 17.75 1.21
CA TRP A 59 -7.36 16.36 0.77
C TRP A 59 -6.86 16.19 -0.67
N THR A 60 -6.58 17.27 -1.39
CA THR A 60 -6.26 17.21 -2.82
C THR A 60 -5.05 16.34 -3.12
N ALA A 61 -3.94 16.55 -2.43
CA ALA A 61 -2.69 15.81 -2.70
C ALA A 61 -2.83 14.33 -2.38
N ILE A 62 -3.43 13.99 -1.24
CA ILE A 62 -3.61 12.59 -0.86
C ILE A 62 -4.59 11.88 -1.79
N ASN A 63 -5.63 12.57 -2.24
CA ASN A 63 -6.57 12.00 -3.21
C ASN A 63 -5.90 11.74 -4.55
N SER A 64 -5.04 12.65 -5.02
CA SER A 64 -4.29 12.45 -6.26
C SER A 64 -3.36 11.24 -6.18
N LYS A 65 -2.67 11.08 -5.06
CA LYS A 65 -1.81 9.90 -4.85
C LYS A 65 -2.62 8.61 -4.79
N THR A 66 -3.78 8.64 -4.16
CA THR A 66 -4.69 7.50 -4.11
C THR A 66 -5.11 7.06 -5.52
N GLU A 67 -5.46 8.02 -6.38
CA GLU A 67 -5.82 7.73 -7.76
C GLU A 67 -4.63 7.15 -8.55
N GLU A 68 -3.44 7.67 -8.33
CA GLU A 68 -2.22 7.15 -8.95
C GLU A 68 -2.01 5.67 -8.60
N ILE A 69 -2.15 5.33 -7.33
CA ILE A 69 -2.01 3.94 -6.86
C ILE A 69 -3.10 3.06 -7.47
N SER A 70 -4.35 3.55 -7.46
CA SER A 70 -5.47 2.83 -8.06
C SER A 70 -5.24 2.53 -9.54
N GLN A 71 -4.78 3.52 -10.30
CA GLN A 71 -4.50 3.36 -11.73
C GLN A 71 -3.32 2.45 -11.99
N THR A 72 -2.30 2.46 -11.13
CA THR A 72 -1.14 1.57 -11.25
C THR A 72 -1.55 0.11 -11.05
N ILE A 73 -2.40 -0.17 -10.07
CA ILE A 73 -2.94 -1.52 -9.86
C ILE A 73 -3.83 -1.91 -11.03
N SER A 74 -4.61 -0.97 -11.52
CA SER A 74 -5.53 -1.12 -12.65
C SER A 74 -6.71 -2.04 -12.36
N ARG A 75 -7.61 -2.12 -13.33
CA ARG A 75 -8.87 -2.87 -13.22
C ARG A 75 -8.63 -4.37 -13.07
N GLY A 76 -7.65 -4.90 -13.79
CA GLY A 76 -7.33 -6.33 -13.77
C GLY A 76 -6.30 -6.72 -12.71
N GLY A 77 -5.81 -5.75 -11.95
CA GLY A 77 -4.73 -5.96 -11.00
C GLY A 77 -3.34 -5.81 -11.63
N LYS A 78 -2.33 -5.85 -10.81
CA LYS A 78 -0.93 -5.72 -11.21
C LYS A 78 -0.16 -6.96 -10.77
N ILE A 79 0.59 -7.53 -11.70
CA ILE A 79 1.47 -8.66 -11.42
C ILE A 79 2.87 -8.14 -11.14
N ILE A 80 3.45 -8.52 -10.01
CA ILE A 80 4.84 -8.21 -9.68
C ILE A 80 5.61 -9.50 -9.52
N SER A 81 6.85 -9.52 -10.02
CA SER A 81 7.70 -10.72 -9.98
C SER A 81 8.37 -10.86 -8.62
N CYS A 82 8.54 -12.11 -8.20
CA CYS A 82 9.32 -12.44 -7.00
C CYS A 82 9.94 -13.81 -7.18
N ASP A 83 10.79 -14.22 -6.24
CA ASP A 83 11.39 -15.56 -6.28
C ASP A 83 10.30 -16.62 -6.24
N GLY A 84 10.39 -17.59 -7.11
CA GLY A 84 9.44 -18.69 -7.17
C GLY A 84 8.16 -18.40 -7.92
N GLY A 85 7.97 -17.16 -8.46
CA GLY A 85 6.77 -16.86 -9.23
C GLY A 85 6.43 -15.38 -9.25
N ALA A 86 5.19 -15.06 -8.88
CA ALA A 86 4.66 -13.70 -8.96
C ALA A 86 3.61 -13.46 -7.88
N ILE A 87 3.32 -12.19 -7.67
CA ILE A 87 2.27 -11.73 -6.76
C ILE A 87 1.27 -10.92 -7.58
N TRP A 88 0.00 -11.27 -7.49
CA TRP A 88 -1.07 -10.56 -8.19
C TRP A 88 -1.75 -9.63 -7.19
N MET A 89 -1.56 -8.33 -7.37
CA MET A 89 -2.13 -7.30 -6.51
C MET A 89 -3.40 -6.76 -7.13
N LYS A 90 -4.49 -6.81 -6.38
CA LYS A 90 -5.81 -6.35 -6.83
C LYS A 90 -6.35 -5.29 -5.88
N ARG A 91 -7.25 -4.43 -6.37
CA ARG A 91 -7.94 -3.47 -5.52
C ARG A 91 -8.91 -4.20 -4.60
N GLY A 92 -8.91 -3.82 -3.31
CA GLY A 92 -9.94 -4.27 -2.38
C GLY A 92 -11.21 -3.44 -2.50
N GLN A 93 -12.22 -3.76 -1.69
CA GLN A 93 -13.51 -3.06 -1.64
C GLN A 93 -13.89 -2.73 -0.19
N PRO A 94 -14.10 -1.43 0.14
CA PRO A 94 -13.80 -0.29 -0.72
C PRO A 94 -12.30 -0.19 -0.96
N PHE A 95 -11.90 0.43 -2.08
CA PHE A 95 -10.46 0.56 -2.33
C PHE A 95 -9.80 1.48 -1.31
N ALA A 96 -10.40 2.65 -1.08
CA ALA A 96 -9.81 3.64 -0.18
C ALA A 96 -10.88 4.42 0.57
N GLN A 97 -10.54 4.86 1.79
CA GLN A 97 -11.44 5.66 2.60
C GLN A 97 -10.63 6.66 3.44
N ASN A 98 -11.23 7.84 3.64
CA ASN A 98 -10.61 8.91 4.42
C ASN A 98 -10.70 8.61 5.91
N MET A 99 -9.61 8.92 6.63
CA MET A 99 -9.58 8.88 8.08
C MET A 99 -8.90 10.14 8.60
N GLY A 100 -9.54 10.83 9.53
CA GLY A 100 -8.97 12.01 10.16
C GLY A 100 -8.26 11.66 11.46
N ASP A 101 -7.51 12.64 11.98
CA ASP A 101 -6.87 12.54 13.28
C ASP A 101 -7.54 13.56 14.21
N GLU A 102 -8.01 13.13 15.38
CA GLU A 102 -8.68 14.00 16.31
C GLU A 102 -7.73 14.98 17.00
N SER A 103 -6.46 14.59 17.17
CA SER A 103 -5.46 15.39 17.85
C SER A 103 -4.80 16.43 16.95
N ASP A 104 -4.74 16.19 15.64
CA ASP A 104 -4.16 17.09 14.66
C ASP A 104 -4.99 17.06 13.37
N LYS A 105 -5.76 18.14 13.14
CA LYS A 105 -6.65 18.25 11.98
C LYS A 105 -5.91 18.32 10.65
N LEU A 106 -4.61 18.64 10.66
CA LEU A 106 -3.80 18.68 9.45
C LEU A 106 -3.38 17.29 8.99
N ILE A 107 -3.41 16.30 9.89
CA ILE A 107 -3.07 14.93 9.51
C ILE A 107 -4.23 14.31 8.75
N LYS A 108 -3.95 13.92 7.51
CA LYS A 108 -4.89 13.25 6.62
C LYS A 108 -4.38 11.84 6.38
N ARG A 109 -5.24 10.86 6.58
CA ARG A 109 -4.92 9.47 6.34
C ARG A 109 -5.88 8.89 5.31
N LYS A 110 -5.36 8.22 4.31
CA LYS A 110 -6.15 7.44 3.36
C LYS A 110 -5.88 5.97 3.61
N TYR A 111 -6.90 5.25 4.04
CA TYR A 111 -6.83 3.83 4.32
C TYR A 111 -7.11 3.07 3.03
N ILE A 112 -6.17 2.21 2.60
CA ILE A 112 -6.23 1.52 1.31
C ILE A 112 -6.36 0.02 1.55
N ASN A 113 -7.30 -0.60 0.85
CA ASN A 113 -7.54 -2.04 0.90
C ASN A 113 -7.04 -2.69 -0.38
N ILE A 114 -6.22 -3.72 -0.24
CA ILE A 114 -5.62 -4.48 -1.34
C ILE A 114 -5.92 -5.95 -1.11
N SER A 115 -6.15 -6.68 -2.19
CA SER A 115 -6.19 -8.13 -2.17
C SER A 115 -4.99 -8.66 -2.93
N ILE A 116 -4.28 -9.61 -2.34
CA ILE A 116 -3.04 -10.16 -2.91
C ILE A 116 -3.22 -11.65 -3.12
N VAL A 117 -2.88 -12.14 -4.32
CA VAL A 117 -2.84 -13.57 -4.61
C VAL A 117 -1.39 -13.95 -4.87
N PHE A 118 -0.90 -14.96 -4.16
CA PHE A 118 0.47 -15.46 -4.32
C PHE A 118 0.49 -16.57 -5.36
N ILE A 119 1.12 -16.31 -6.50
CA ILE A 119 1.30 -17.27 -7.59
C ILE A 119 2.75 -17.73 -7.52
N THR A 120 3.08 -18.46 -6.47
CA THR A 120 4.44 -18.86 -6.14
C THR A 120 4.49 -20.34 -5.80
N GLN A 121 5.68 -20.94 -5.97
CA GLN A 121 5.88 -22.36 -5.63
C GLN A 121 5.83 -22.60 -4.13
N ASP A 122 6.20 -21.59 -3.36
CA ASP A 122 6.28 -21.70 -1.90
C ASP A 122 5.33 -20.73 -1.21
#